data_815c0872dea8de6de615116e8df76172
#
_entry.id   815c0872dea8de6de615116e8df76172
#
_cell.length_a   1.000
_cell.length_b   1.000
_cell.length_c   1.000
_cell.angle_alpha   90.00
_cell.angle_beta   90.00
_cell.angle_gamma   90.00
#
_symmetry.space_group_name_H-M   'P 1'
#
loop_
_entity.id
_entity.type
_entity.pdbx_description
1 polymer ?
#
loop_
_entity_poly.entity_id
_entity_poly.type
_entity_poly.pdbx_seq_one_letter_code
_entity_poly.pdbx_strand_id
1 'polypeptide(L)'
;MVKIKIIVVAGAMLACALHAFAEGGHRWTLKECIDYALEHNITVTEGRLSVLSANEDVKEAKAQLFPSLSFSTTHQGGYRPFADGQGDYMDNVSYSGDYGLNASWTVWNGNANRNTLKQQKIAGQQQELALEESVNSIQEQILNLYVQILYVGEAVKVNEEILQISRKNAERGAEMYKVGSLSKADLSQLDAQVATDEYNLVNMKGQLEDYKQQLKYLLKLDYDAGFDIAEPSSSDEQALAIVPSVKHVLENALVRRPEIRTAMLGIDYSSLGIDIAKAGRKPTVSIMGGIGTSTITGTHTQTGVSSTWADQMKSNINGTIGVTLSVPIFDNRAAKTAVSKAEISLQQSKAEADDAKNNLALTIQGFWVNATTSQQRFRSAVASVASAQDSYDLLGEQFRLGLKNIAELTNAKTTLLNAQQSRLESKYTAILYLQLLDFYSGGEMNMI
;
A
#
# COMPACT_ATOMS: atom_id res chain seq x y z
N MET A 1 24.96 17.79 -19.37
CA MET A 1 23.93 18.81 -19.66
C MET A 1 23.01 18.46 -20.85
N VAL A 2 23.37 17.56 -21.76
CA VAL A 2 22.52 17.20 -22.92
C VAL A 2 21.46 16.13 -22.59
N LYS A 3 21.69 15.23 -21.62
CA LYS A 3 20.71 14.19 -21.22
C LYS A 3 19.49 14.71 -20.45
N ILE A 4 19.58 15.86 -19.78
CA ILE A 4 18.45 16.46 -19.03
C ILE A 4 17.43 17.15 -19.96
N LYS A 5 17.88 17.68 -21.10
CA LYS A 5 16.99 18.34 -22.07
C LYS A 5 16.09 17.38 -22.86
N ILE A 6 16.52 16.12 -23.05
CA ILE A 6 15.73 15.11 -23.78
C ILE A 6 14.59 14.58 -22.92
N ILE A 7 14.77 14.47 -21.59
CA ILE A 7 13.72 14.03 -20.65
C ILE A 7 12.63 15.09 -20.50
N VAL A 8 12.98 16.36 -20.53
CA VAL A 8 11.98 17.46 -20.42
C VAL A 8 11.12 17.59 -21.69
N VAL A 9 11.67 17.30 -22.87
CA VAL A 9 10.91 17.37 -24.15
C VAL A 9 10.00 16.14 -24.29
N ALA A 10 10.44 14.94 -23.85
CA ALA A 10 9.57 13.75 -23.84
C ALA A 10 8.42 13.89 -22.82
N GLY A 11 8.68 14.50 -21.66
CA GLY A 11 7.65 14.80 -20.66
C GLY A 11 6.61 15.82 -21.12
N ALA A 12 7.02 16.82 -21.92
CA ALA A 12 6.11 17.83 -22.45
C ALA A 12 5.21 17.32 -23.58
N MET A 13 5.67 16.35 -24.40
CA MET A 13 4.83 15.73 -25.43
C MET A 13 3.84 14.73 -24.83
N LEU A 14 4.19 14.04 -23.75
CA LEU A 14 3.27 13.15 -23.03
C LEU A 14 2.19 13.95 -22.27
N ALA A 15 2.54 15.11 -21.70
CA ALA A 15 1.58 16.00 -21.03
C ALA A 15 0.53 16.60 -21.99
N CYS A 16 0.87 16.83 -23.26
CA CYS A 16 -0.12 17.28 -24.26
C CYS A 16 -1.07 16.17 -24.72
N ALA A 17 -0.68 14.89 -24.66
CA ALA A 17 -1.56 13.77 -24.95
C ALA A 17 -2.59 13.53 -23.84
N LEU A 18 -2.25 13.82 -22.58
CA LEU A 18 -3.14 13.65 -21.43
C LEU A 18 -4.27 14.69 -21.35
N HIS A 19 -4.12 15.88 -21.94
CA HIS A 19 -5.20 16.89 -21.99
C HIS A 19 -6.24 16.61 -23.07
N ALA A 20 -5.99 15.70 -24.02
CA ALA A 20 -6.96 15.29 -25.03
C ALA A 20 -7.99 14.27 -24.52
N PHE A 21 -7.79 13.67 -23.34
CA PHE A 21 -8.70 12.68 -22.73
C PHE A 21 -9.83 13.31 -21.91
N ALA A 22 -9.84 14.64 -21.71
CA ALA A 22 -10.79 15.32 -20.82
C ALA A 22 -12.10 15.77 -21.50
N GLU A 23 -12.27 15.62 -22.81
CA GLU A 23 -13.51 15.97 -23.51
C GLU A 23 -14.11 14.77 -24.23
N GLY A 24 -15.10 14.15 -23.60
CA GLY A 24 -16.15 13.39 -24.29
C GLY A 24 -15.89 11.91 -24.56
N GLY A 25 -16.31 11.02 -23.66
CA GLY A 25 -16.68 9.66 -24.03
C GLY A 25 -15.59 8.59 -23.98
N HIS A 26 -14.40 8.85 -23.45
CA HIS A 26 -13.40 7.80 -23.25
C HIS A 26 -13.87 6.84 -22.16
N ARG A 27 -13.97 5.55 -22.50
CA ARG A 27 -14.25 4.47 -21.56
C ARG A 27 -12.95 3.78 -21.19
N TRP A 28 -12.63 3.79 -19.90
CA TRP A 28 -11.39 3.27 -19.38
C TRP A 28 -11.38 1.73 -19.36
N THR A 29 -10.37 1.13 -19.97
CA THR A 29 -10.11 -0.31 -19.83
C THR A 29 -9.45 -0.61 -18.49
N LEU A 30 -9.50 -1.86 -18.05
CA LEU A 30 -8.83 -2.29 -16.82
C LEU A 30 -7.33 -1.97 -16.87
N LYS A 31 -6.67 -2.23 -18.00
CA LYS A 31 -5.24 -1.96 -18.17
C LYS A 31 -4.93 -0.47 -18.06
N GLU A 32 -5.71 0.40 -18.71
CA GLU A 32 -5.53 1.85 -18.60
C GLU A 32 -5.72 2.35 -17.17
N CYS A 33 -6.71 1.79 -16.44
CA CYS A 33 -6.90 2.11 -15.03
C CYS A 33 -5.67 1.73 -14.19
N ILE A 34 -5.13 0.53 -14.40
CA ILE A 34 -3.94 0.06 -13.68
C ILE A 34 -2.73 0.94 -14.03
N ASP A 35 -2.43 1.12 -15.31
CA ASP A 35 -1.26 1.89 -15.75
C ASP A 35 -1.31 3.33 -15.21
N TYR A 36 -2.47 3.98 -15.29
CA TYR A 36 -2.67 5.33 -14.77
C TYR A 36 -2.51 5.40 -13.23
N ALA A 37 -3.09 4.43 -12.51
CA ALA A 37 -2.97 4.39 -11.05
C ALA A 37 -1.51 4.21 -10.62
N LEU A 38 -0.73 3.36 -11.29
CA LEU A 38 0.68 3.15 -10.96
C LEU A 38 1.54 4.42 -11.12
N GLU A 39 1.11 5.36 -11.95
CA GLU A 39 1.78 6.66 -12.12
C GLU A 39 1.33 7.71 -11.09
N HIS A 40 0.04 7.73 -10.73
CA HIS A 40 -0.58 8.85 -10.03
C HIS A 40 -1.03 8.52 -8.60
N ASN A 41 -1.17 7.25 -8.22
CA ASN A 41 -1.64 6.85 -6.90
C ASN A 41 -0.68 7.28 -5.78
N ILE A 42 -1.25 7.82 -4.69
CA ILE A 42 -0.49 8.36 -3.56
C ILE A 42 0.30 7.25 -2.87
N THR A 43 -0.28 6.08 -2.64
CA THR A 43 0.37 4.95 -1.96
C THR A 43 1.60 4.45 -2.73
N VAL A 44 1.51 4.40 -4.08
CA VAL A 44 2.65 4.05 -4.93
C VAL A 44 3.73 5.13 -4.87
N THR A 45 3.33 6.41 -4.86
CA THR A 45 4.25 7.53 -4.72
C THR A 45 4.98 7.51 -3.38
N GLU A 46 4.26 7.28 -2.26
CA GLU A 46 4.84 7.11 -0.92
C GLU A 46 5.80 5.92 -0.86
N GLY A 47 5.45 4.80 -1.48
CA GLY A 47 6.34 3.64 -1.59
C GLY A 47 7.64 3.98 -2.33
N ARG A 48 7.58 4.72 -3.45
CA ARG A 48 8.78 5.20 -4.17
C ARG A 48 9.64 6.14 -3.30
N LEU A 49 9.03 7.04 -2.55
CA LEU A 49 9.74 7.92 -1.62
C LEU A 49 10.39 7.13 -0.48
N SER A 50 9.74 6.09 0.03
CA SER A 50 10.30 5.19 1.03
C SER A 50 11.54 4.44 0.52
N VAL A 51 11.51 3.97 -0.72
CA VAL A 51 12.70 3.38 -1.38
C VAL A 51 13.85 4.40 -1.51
N LEU A 52 13.54 5.65 -1.87
CA LEU A 52 14.56 6.70 -1.91
C LEU A 52 15.16 6.98 -0.54
N SER A 53 14.33 7.04 0.52
CA SER A 53 14.79 7.19 1.90
C SER A 53 15.72 6.04 2.31
N ALA A 54 15.33 4.79 2.07
CA ALA A 54 16.15 3.63 2.38
C ALA A 54 17.49 3.61 1.62
N ASN A 55 17.53 4.16 0.41
CA ASN A 55 18.78 4.35 -0.33
C ASN A 55 19.69 5.39 0.33
N GLU A 56 19.15 6.45 0.95
CA GLU A 56 19.94 7.40 1.74
C GLU A 56 20.48 6.72 3.03
N ASP A 57 19.69 5.88 3.71
CA ASP A 57 20.15 5.10 4.87
C ASP A 57 21.32 4.19 4.52
N VAL A 58 21.32 3.57 3.33
CA VAL A 58 22.47 2.80 2.82
C VAL A 58 23.70 3.70 2.61
N LYS A 59 23.52 4.92 2.08
CA LYS A 59 24.61 5.88 1.91
C LYS A 59 25.15 6.34 3.26
N GLU A 60 24.28 6.61 4.24
CA GLU A 60 24.67 6.93 5.61
C GLU A 60 25.50 5.80 6.24
N ALA A 61 24.99 4.56 6.20
CA ALA A 61 25.71 3.40 6.72
C ALA A 61 27.06 3.18 6.03
N LYS A 62 27.17 3.52 4.74
CA LYS A 62 28.44 3.53 4.03
C LYS A 62 29.37 4.66 4.50
N ALA A 63 28.82 5.85 4.75
CA ALA A 63 29.57 7.00 5.26
C ALA A 63 30.13 6.76 6.66
N GLN A 64 29.47 5.97 7.50
CA GLN A 64 29.98 5.56 8.83
C GLN A 64 31.28 4.76 8.79
N LEU A 65 31.71 4.28 7.62
CA LEU A 65 33.01 3.65 7.42
C LEU A 65 34.15 4.68 7.26
N PHE A 66 33.88 5.95 7.14
CA PHE A 66 34.81 7.05 6.94
C PHE A 66 34.87 7.95 8.17
N PRO A 67 35.93 8.80 8.30
CA PRO A 67 36.01 9.74 9.40
C PRO A 67 34.93 10.83 9.32
N SER A 68 34.46 11.24 10.48
CA SER A 68 33.63 12.44 10.64
C SER A 68 34.52 13.63 11.01
N LEU A 69 34.13 14.84 10.58
CA LEU A 69 34.76 16.10 10.93
C LEU A 69 33.71 17.05 11.45
N SER A 70 33.97 17.66 12.61
CA SER A 70 33.05 18.63 13.23
C SER A 70 33.81 19.83 13.73
N PHE A 71 33.21 21.02 13.60
CA PHE A 71 33.63 22.20 14.31
C PHE A 71 32.71 22.40 15.51
N SER A 72 33.32 22.66 16.66
CA SER A 72 32.60 22.98 17.89
C SER A 72 33.16 24.24 18.53
N THR A 73 32.28 25.03 19.10
CA THR A 73 32.66 26.15 19.97
C THR A 73 31.82 26.05 21.24
N THR A 74 32.47 26.25 22.37
CA THR A 74 31.80 26.27 23.67
C THR A 74 32.16 27.56 24.37
N HIS A 75 31.17 28.28 24.86
CA HIS A 75 31.33 29.49 25.63
C HIS A 75 30.73 29.26 27.01
N GLN A 76 31.55 29.51 28.05
CA GLN A 76 31.17 29.27 29.43
C GLN A 76 31.49 30.49 30.30
N GLY A 77 30.50 30.99 30.99
CA GLY A 77 30.66 31.96 32.10
C GLY A 77 30.72 31.20 33.44
N GLY A 78 31.72 31.47 34.25
CA GLY A 78 31.86 30.93 35.60
C GLY A 78 31.89 32.01 36.64
N TYR A 79 31.15 31.82 37.74
CA TYR A 79 31.27 32.61 38.97
C TYR A 79 31.74 31.69 40.07
N ARG A 80 32.87 32.04 40.68
CA ARG A 80 33.48 31.22 41.77
C ARG A 80 33.99 32.15 42.84
N PRO A 81 33.25 32.36 43.94
CA PRO A 81 33.78 33.04 45.10
C PRO A 81 34.88 32.15 45.75
N PHE A 82 35.97 32.76 46.14
CA PHE A 82 37.00 32.10 46.90
C PHE A 82 37.53 33.02 48.01
N ALA A 83 37.96 32.46 49.13
CA ALA A 83 38.65 33.17 50.17
C ALA A 83 40.14 33.27 49.81
N ASP A 84 40.72 34.46 49.90
CA ASP A 84 42.18 34.66 49.79
C ASP A 84 42.91 34.11 51.05
N GLY A 85 44.24 34.08 50.99
CA GLY A 85 45.06 33.63 52.14
C GLY A 85 44.96 34.47 53.38
N GLN A 86 44.23 35.60 53.36
CA GLN A 86 43.96 36.51 54.50
C GLN A 86 42.50 36.38 55.00
N GLY A 87 41.69 35.55 54.34
CA GLY A 87 40.29 35.28 54.71
C GLY A 87 39.24 36.22 54.08
N ASP A 88 39.66 37.11 53.18
CA ASP A 88 38.75 37.95 52.45
C ASP A 88 38.13 37.21 51.27
N TYR A 89 36.80 37.34 51.06
CA TYR A 89 36.10 36.75 49.93
C TYR A 89 36.31 37.60 48.70
N MET A 90 36.83 36.98 47.66
CA MET A 90 36.96 37.61 46.32
C MET A 90 36.05 36.90 45.33
N ASP A 91 35.29 37.71 44.56
CA ASP A 91 34.49 37.23 43.47
C ASP A 91 35.34 37.01 42.20
N ASN A 92 35.39 35.80 41.74
CA ASN A 92 36.06 35.49 40.48
C ASN A 92 34.98 35.20 39.39
N VAL A 93 34.85 36.14 38.48
CA VAL A 93 34.03 35.96 37.28
C VAL A 93 34.97 35.62 36.12
N SER A 94 34.80 34.44 35.56
CA SER A 94 35.57 34.00 34.40
C SER A 94 34.67 33.76 33.20
N TYR A 95 35.20 34.01 32.04
CA TYR A 95 34.58 33.64 30.79
C TYR A 95 35.62 32.87 29.95
N SER A 96 35.24 31.69 29.46
CA SER A 96 36.07 30.89 28.57
C SER A 96 35.35 30.65 27.24
N GLY A 97 36.12 30.63 26.18
CA GLY A 97 35.69 30.24 24.86
C GLY A 97 36.66 29.18 24.32
N ASP A 98 36.11 28.01 23.96
CA ASP A 98 36.84 26.95 23.31
C ASP A 98 36.39 26.82 21.87
N TYR A 99 37.33 26.70 20.95
CA TYR A 99 37.09 26.59 19.50
C TYR A 99 37.88 25.40 19.00
N GLY A 100 37.21 24.39 18.42
CA GLY A 100 37.84 23.15 18.00
C GLY A 100 37.32 22.58 16.72
N LEU A 101 38.21 22.10 15.89
CA LEU A 101 37.93 21.24 14.75
C LEU A 101 38.33 19.82 15.15
N ASN A 102 37.37 18.88 15.17
CA ASN A 102 37.54 17.54 15.66
C ASN A 102 37.22 16.52 14.57
N ALA A 103 38.11 15.56 14.39
CA ALA A 103 37.91 14.42 13.51
C ALA A 103 37.84 13.14 14.34
N SER A 104 36.89 12.26 14.02
CA SER A 104 36.83 10.93 14.64
C SER A 104 36.58 9.87 13.58
N TRP A 105 37.23 8.74 13.73
CA TRP A 105 37.11 7.61 12.82
C TRP A 105 37.18 6.28 13.58
N THR A 106 36.12 5.50 13.49
CA THR A 106 36.14 4.12 13.97
C THR A 106 36.66 3.22 12.87
N VAL A 107 37.94 2.87 12.95
CA VAL A 107 38.65 2.05 11.96
C VAL A 107 38.17 0.61 11.99
N TRP A 108 37.91 0.09 13.20
CA TRP A 108 37.43 -1.27 13.37
C TRP A 108 36.63 -1.40 14.69
N ASN A 109 35.49 -2.06 14.60
CA ASN A 109 34.58 -2.35 15.73
C ASN A 109 34.03 -3.77 15.66
N GLY A 110 34.91 -4.74 15.44
CA GLY A 110 34.47 -6.13 15.30
C GLY A 110 33.67 -6.42 14.03
N ASN A 111 33.74 -5.57 13.02
CA ASN A 111 32.94 -5.55 11.78
C ASN A 111 31.47 -5.10 11.97
N ALA A 112 31.09 -4.51 13.11
CA ALA A 112 29.71 -4.01 13.30
C ALA A 112 29.29 -3.09 12.16
N ASN A 113 30.03 -1.99 11.88
CA ASN A 113 29.70 -1.03 10.81
C ASN A 113 29.56 -1.68 9.43
N ARG A 114 30.41 -2.67 9.11
CA ARG A 114 30.34 -3.39 7.84
C ARG A 114 29.09 -4.27 7.74
N ASN A 115 28.70 -4.92 8.84
CA ASN A 115 27.48 -5.74 8.89
C ASN A 115 26.23 -4.86 8.94
N THR A 116 26.27 -3.70 9.60
CA THR A 116 25.22 -2.68 9.53
C THR A 116 25.00 -2.20 8.09
N LEU A 117 26.07 -1.93 7.33
CA LEU A 117 25.95 -1.57 5.91
C LEU A 117 25.27 -2.70 5.11
N LYS A 118 25.62 -3.97 5.37
CA LYS A 118 24.94 -5.10 4.69
C LYS A 118 23.46 -5.18 5.10
N GLN A 119 23.18 -4.97 6.39
CA GLN A 119 21.83 -4.99 6.93
C GLN A 119 20.97 -3.87 6.32
N GLN A 120 21.53 -2.65 6.18
CA GLN A 120 20.82 -1.54 5.51
C GLN A 120 20.57 -1.80 4.02
N LYS A 121 21.48 -2.50 3.33
CA LYS A 121 21.23 -2.93 1.95
C LYS A 121 20.07 -3.91 1.83
N ILE A 122 19.95 -4.84 2.79
CA ILE A 122 18.80 -5.75 2.84
C ILE A 122 17.52 -4.97 3.16
N ALA A 123 17.56 -4.02 4.11
CA ALA A 123 16.44 -3.14 4.40
C ALA A 123 15.99 -2.34 3.15
N GLY A 124 16.93 -1.84 2.36
CA GLY A 124 16.63 -1.20 1.07
C GLY A 124 15.91 -2.13 0.10
N GLN A 125 16.37 -3.38 -0.05
CA GLN A 125 15.70 -4.39 -0.87
C GLN A 125 14.29 -4.74 -0.33
N GLN A 126 14.10 -4.76 0.98
CA GLN A 126 12.78 -4.95 1.58
C GLN A 126 11.84 -3.79 1.25
N GLN A 127 12.34 -2.54 1.20
CA GLN A 127 11.53 -1.39 0.78
C GLN A 127 11.17 -1.44 -0.71
N GLU A 128 12.04 -1.95 -1.57
CA GLU A 128 11.71 -2.19 -2.99
C GLU A 128 10.59 -3.23 -3.12
N LEU A 129 10.65 -4.31 -2.34
CA LEU A 129 9.60 -5.33 -2.30
C LEU A 129 8.30 -4.81 -1.68
N ALA A 130 8.35 -3.96 -0.65
CA ALA A 130 7.18 -3.32 -0.08
C ALA A 130 6.48 -2.38 -1.08
N LEU A 131 7.25 -1.71 -1.95
CA LEU A 131 6.67 -0.99 -3.08
C LEU A 131 5.97 -1.94 -4.06
N GLU A 132 6.59 -3.09 -4.39
CA GLU A 132 5.98 -4.11 -5.25
C GLU A 132 4.70 -4.69 -4.62
N GLU A 133 4.66 -4.93 -3.31
CA GLU A 133 3.45 -5.33 -2.56
C GLU A 133 2.36 -4.25 -2.66
N SER A 134 2.72 -2.98 -2.50
CA SER A 134 1.78 -1.86 -2.63
C SER A 134 1.20 -1.77 -4.04
N VAL A 135 2.04 -1.93 -5.07
CA VAL A 135 1.62 -1.96 -6.48
C VAL A 135 0.64 -3.12 -6.71
N ASN A 136 0.96 -4.32 -6.24
CA ASN A 136 0.08 -5.50 -6.38
C ASN A 136 -1.27 -5.27 -5.66
N SER A 137 -1.25 -4.70 -4.46
CA SER A 137 -2.47 -4.38 -3.71
C SER A 137 -3.37 -3.38 -4.44
N ILE A 138 -2.79 -2.33 -5.05
CA ILE A 138 -3.56 -1.36 -5.84
C ILE A 138 -4.15 -2.03 -7.09
N GLN A 139 -3.41 -2.89 -7.77
CA GLN A 139 -3.91 -3.64 -8.93
C GLN A 139 -5.09 -4.54 -8.54
N GLU A 140 -4.99 -5.26 -7.41
CA GLU A 140 -6.06 -6.12 -6.90
C GLU A 140 -7.32 -5.29 -6.51
N GLN A 141 -7.15 -4.11 -5.91
CA GLN A 141 -8.25 -3.20 -5.58
C GLN A 141 -8.93 -2.66 -6.84
N ILE A 142 -8.15 -2.25 -7.85
CA ILE A 142 -8.69 -1.77 -9.13
C ILE A 142 -9.46 -2.89 -9.82
N LEU A 143 -8.91 -4.10 -9.91
CA LEU A 143 -9.59 -5.25 -10.49
C LEU A 143 -10.93 -5.51 -9.79
N ASN A 144 -10.93 -5.51 -8.46
CA ASN A 144 -12.15 -5.75 -7.68
C ASN A 144 -13.22 -4.70 -7.97
N LEU A 145 -12.88 -3.40 -7.92
CA LEU A 145 -13.81 -2.32 -8.22
C LEU A 145 -14.28 -2.34 -9.66
N TYR A 146 -13.39 -2.62 -10.61
CA TYR A 146 -13.72 -2.72 -12.03
C TYR A 146 -14.76 -3.82 -12.27
N VAL A 147 -14.56 -5.01 -11.69
CA VAL A 147 -15.51 -6.13 -11.78
C VAL A 147 -16.84 -5.79 -11.09
N GLN A 148 -16.81 -5.10 -9.96
CA GLN A 148 -18.04 -4.64 -9.28
C GLN A 148 -18.81 -3.62 -10.10
N ILE A 149 -18.14 -2.68 -10.78
CA ILE A 149 -18.79 -1.72 -11.68
C ILE A 149 -19.45 -2.46 -12.86
N LEU A 150 -18.78 -3.46 -13.45
CA LEU A 150 -19.36 -4.28 -14.51
C LEU A 150 -20.58 -5.04 -14.02
N TYR A 151 -20.50 -5.70 -12.87
CA TYR A 151 -21.61 -6.43 -12.27
C TYR A 151 -22.83 -5.53 -12.01
N VAL A 152 -22.62 -4.40 -11.31
CA VAL A 152 -23.73 -3.48 -10.98
C VAL A 152 -24.25 -2.78 -12.23
N GLY A 153 -23.38 -2.49 -13.22
CA GLY A 153 -23.81 -1.95 -14.52
C GLY A 153 -24.77 -2.88 -15.26
N GLU A 154 -24.48 -4.19 -15.30
CA GLU A 154 -25.43 -5.18 -15.87
C GLU A 154 -26.68 -5.32 -14.99
N ALA A 155 -26.55 -5.29 -13.66
CA ALA A 155 -27.69 -5.35 -12.75
C ALA A 155 -28.63 -4.14 -12.91
N VAL A 156 -28.11 -2.96 -13.21
CA VAL A 156 -28.92 -1.76 -13.56
C VAL A 156 -29.77 -2.04 -14.81
N LYS A 157 -29.16 -2.61 -15.86
CA LYS A 157 -29.88 -2.95 -17.12
C LYS A 157 -31.01 -3.95 -16.84
N VAL A 158 -30.76 -4.99 -16.04
CA VAL A 158 -31.78 -5.96 -15.63
C VAL A 158 -32.91 -5.27 -14.85
N ASN A 159 -32.61 -4.39 -13.91
CA ASN A 159 -33.64 -3.67 -13.14
C ASN A 159 -34.43 -2.67 -14.01
N GLU A 160 -33.80 -2.07 -15.03
CA GLU A 160 -34.51 -1.25 -16.01
C GLU A 160 -35.53 -2.07 -16.84
N GLU A 161 -35.13 -3.27 -17.28
CA GLU A 161 -36.04 -4.19 -17.98
C GLU A 161 -37.21 -4.63 -17.10
N ILE A 162 -36.92 -5.01 -15.83
CA ILE A 162 -37.96 -5.40 -14.88
C ILE A 162 -38.93 -4.25 -14.58
N LEU A 163 -38.42 -3.02 -14.42
CA LEU A 163 -39.29 -1.84 -14.26
C LEU A 163 -40.18 -1.61 -15.45
N GLN A 164 -39.66 -1.74 -16.69
CA GLN A 164 -40.47 -1.64 -17.90
C GLN A 164 -41.56 -2.71 -17.93
N ILE A 165 -41.26 -3.94 -17.55
CA ILE A 165 -42.23 -5.03 -17.41
C ILE A 165 -43.34 -4.67 -16.43
N SER A 166 -42.96 -4.15 -15.25
CA SER A 166 -43.92 -3.77 -14.22
C SER A 166 -44.81 -2.60 -14.63
N ARG A 167 -44.26 -1.61 -15.31
CA ARG A 167 -45.04 -0.49 -15.89
C ARG A 167 -46.07 -1.00 -16.91
N LYS A 168 -45.66 -1.90 -17.83
CA LYS A 168 -46.58 -2.51 -18.80
C LYS A 168 -47.69 -3.34 -18.12
N ASN A 169 -47.36 -4.06 -17.05
CA ASN A 169 -48.34 -4.81 -16.28
C ASN A 169 -49.31 -3.89 -15.53
N ALA A 170 -48.83 -2.78 -14.94
CA ALA A 170 -49.70 -1.79 -14.29
C ALA A 170 -50.62 -1.08 -15.28
N GLU A 171 -50.13 -0.68 -16.46
CA GLU A 171 -50.93 -0.11 -17.53
C GLU A 171 -52.06 -1.06 -18.00
N ARG A 172 -51.69 -2.32 -18.23
CA ARG A 172 -52.66 -3.37 -18.56
C ARG A 172 -53.70 -3.59 -17.45
N GLY A 173 -53.20 -3.63 -16.18
CA GLY A 173 -54.08 -3.73 -15.03
C GLY A 173 -55.07 -2.58 -14.89
N ALA A 174 -54.64 -1.36 -15.23
CA ALA A 174 -55.53 -0.19 -15.27
C ALA A 174 -56.64 -0.33 -16.31
N GLU A 175 -56.32 -0.85 -17.50
CA GLU A 175 -57.34 -1.13 -18.54
C GLU A 175 -58.31 -2.23 -18.12
N MET A 176 -57.81 -3.32 -17.49
CA MET A 176 -58.65 -4.40 -16.92
C MET A 176 -59.58 -3.89 -15.80
N TYR A 177 -59.12 -2.98 -14.96
CA TYR A 177 -59.91 -2.34 -13.94
C TYR A 177 -61.04 -1.48 -14.54
N LYS A 178 -60.78 -0.69 -15.59
CA LYS A 178 -61.78 0.14 -16.28
C LYS A 178 -62.95 -0.68 -16.84
N VAL A 179 -62.66 -1.88 -17.32
CA VAL A 179 -63.70 -2.79 -17.84
C VAL A 179 -64.28 -3.73 -16.78
N GLY A 180 -63.87 -3.57 -15.48
CA GLY A 180 -64.39 -4.31 -14.34
C GLY A 180 -63.86 -5.75 -14.22
N SER A 181 -62.83 -6.13 -14.95
CA SER A 181 -62.21 -7.45 -14.91
C SER A 181 -61.08 -7.61 -13.88
N LEU A 182 -60.66 -6.50 -13.23
CA LEU A 182 -59.63 -6.50 -12.16
C LEU A 182 -60.15 -5.72 -10.95
N SER A 183 -59.81 -6.14 -9.73
CA SER A 183 -60.15 -5.43 -8.50
C SER A 183 -59.29 -4.18 -8.28
N LYS A 184 -59.83 -3.22 -7.48
CA LYS A 184 -59.04 -2.05 -7.06
C LYS A 184 -57.82 -2.44 -6.24
N ALA A 185 -57.91 -3.51 -5.44
CA ALA A 185 -56.83 -4.02 -4.62
C ALA A 185 -55.69 -4.54 -5.51
N ASP A 186 -56.02 -5.30 -6.57
CA ASP A 186 -55.03 -5.83 -7.51
C ASP A 186 -54.34 -4.72 -8.31
N LEU A 187 -55.09 -3.71 -8.74
CA LEU A 187 -54.48 -2.54 -9.38
C LEU A 187 -53.49 -1.81 -8.48
N SER A 188 -53.90 -1.60 -7.19
CA SER A 188 -52.99 -0.96 -6.20
C SER A 188 -51.75 -1.79 -5.93
N GLN A 189 -51.82 -3.12 -6.02
CA GLN A 189 -50.67 -4.01 -5.89
C GLN A 189 -49.72 -3.88 -7.09
N LEU A 190 -50.23 -3.72 -8.31
CA LEU A 190 -49.40 -3.43 -9.48
C LEU A 190 -48.68 -2.08 -9.37
N ASP A 191 -49.40 -1.04 -8.92
CA ASP A 191 -48.79 0.29 -8.73
C ASP A 191 -47.69 0.26 -7.63
N ALA A 192 -47.96 -0.45 -6.52
CA ALA A 192 -46.94 -0.65 -5.50
C ALA A 192 -45.72 -1.39 -6.01
N GLN A 193 -45.89 -2.34 -6.93
CA GLN A 193 -44.78 -3.07 -7.52
C GLN A 193 -43.92 -2.18 -8.40
N VAL A 194 -44.53 -1.29 -9.20
CA VAL A 194 -43.80 -0.28 -10.00
C VAL A 194 -42.96 0.60 -9.09
N ALA A 195 -43.53 1.12 -7.99
CA ALA A 195 -42.82 1.95 -7.05
C ALA A 195 -41.63 1.21 -6.39
N THR A 196 -41.80 -0.08 -6.09
CA THR A 196 -40.74 -0.93 -5.54
C THR A 196 -39.61 -1.13 -6.55
N ASP A 197 -39.92 -1.38 -7.81
CA ASP A 197 -38.92 -1.58 -8.86
C ASP A 197 -38.18 -0.27 -9.20
N GLU A 198 -38.88 0.88 -9.17
CA GLU A 198 -38.26 2.20 -9.29
C GLU A 198 -37.26 2.46 -8.16
N TYR A 199 -37.66 2.17 -6.90
CA TYR A 199 -36.77 2.28 -5.75
C TYR A 199 -35.52 1.40 -5.91
N ASN A 200 -35.69 0.13 -6.32
CA ASN A 200 -34.57 -0.78 -6.53
C ASN A 200 -33.63 -0.29 -7.63
N LEU A 201 -34.17 0.25 -8.75
CA LEU A 201 -33.37 0.80 -9.83
C LEU A 201 -32.54 2.02 -9.36
N VAL A 202 -33.16 2.93 -8.60
CA VAL A 202 -32.45 4.11 -8.05
C VAL A 202 -31.32 3.66 -7.14
N ASN A 203 -31.54 2.66 -6.26
CA ASN A 203 -30.51 2.11 -5.40
C ASN A 203 -29.34 1.51 -6.20
N MET A 204 -29.63 0.72 -7.24
CA MET A 204 -28.57 0.14 -8.09
C MET A 204 -27.78 1.22 -8.82
N LYS A 205 -28.43 2.27 -9.34
CA LYS A 205 -27.74 3.41 -9.96
C LYS A 205 -26.86 4.14 -8.97
N GLY A 206 -27.35 4.36 -7.73
CA GLY A 206 -26.55 4.95 -6.66
C GLY A 206 -25.31 4.12 -6.33
N GLN A 207 -25.45 2.80 -6.24
CA GLN A 207 -24.35 1.89 -5.98
C GLN A 207 -23.33 1.87 -7.14
N LEU A 208 -23.78 1.93 -8.38
CA LEU A 208 -22.90 2.04 -9.55
C LEU A 208 -22.05 3.30 -9.48
N GLU A 209 -22.65 4.44 -9.19
CA GLU A 209 -21.92 5.71 -9.05
C GLU A 209 -20.94 5.68 -7.87
N ASP A 210 -21.31 5.06 -6.74
CA ASP A 210 -20.41 4.91 -5.60
C ASP A 210 -19.16 4.11 -5.96
N TYR A 211 -19.28 2.96 -6.63
CA TYR A 211 -18.12 2.20 -7.10
C TYR A 211 -17.28 2.96 -8.12
N LYS A 212 -17.92 3.71 -9.04
CA LYS A 212 -17.19 4.59 -9.95
C LYS A 212 -16.38 5.66 -9.21
N GLN A 213 -16.96 6.28 -8.17
CA GLN A 213 -16.24 7.26 -7.34
C GLN A 213 -15.08 6.62 -6.57
N GLN A 214 -15.26 5.42 -6.03
CA GLN A 214 -14.17 4.69 -5.37
C GLN A 214 -13.02 4.39 -6.34
N LEU A 215 -13.32 3.99 -7.58
CA LEU A 215 -12.29 3.75 -8.60
C LEU A 215 -11.61 5.06 -9.00
N LYS A 216 -12.35 6.15 -9.22
CA LYS A 216 -11.79 7.49 -9.48
C LYS A 216 -10.83 7.93 -8.37
N TYR A 217 -11.17 7.66 -7.10
CA TYR A 217 -10.29 7.95 -5.97
C TYR A 217 -8.96 7.19 -6.04
N LEU A 218 -9.00 5.89 -6.36
CA LEU A 218 -7.78 5.10 -6.55
C LEU A 218 -6.92 5.61 -7.71
N LEU A 219 -7.57 6.06 -8.79
CA LEU A 219 -6.91 6.67 -9.94
C LEU A 219 -6.44 8.10 -9.68
N LYS A 220 -6.86 8.73 -8.57
CA LYS A 220 -6.59 10.15 -8.29
C LYS A 220 -7.12 11.09 -9.39
N LEU A 221 -8.28 10.77 -9.94
CA LEU A 221 -8.98 11.65 -10.87
C LEU A 221 -9.79 12.69 -10.10
N ASP A 222 -10.04 13.85 -10.73
CA ASP A 222 -10.89 14.87 -10.15
C ASP A 222 -12.31 14.34 -9.92
N TYR A 223 -12.95 14.73 -8.82
CA TYR A 223 -14.25 14.21 -8.42
C TYR A 223 -15.37 14.52 -9.41
N ASP A 224 -15.28 15.62 -10.14
CA ASP A 224 -16.23 16.10 -11.14
C ASP A 224 -15.89 15.62 -12.56
N ALA A 225 -14.73 15.01 -12.79
CA ALA A 225 -14.38 14.46 -14.09
C ALA A 225 -15.39 13.38 -14.53
N GLY A 226 -15.86 13.47 -15.75
CA GLY A 226 -16.67 12.40 -16.37
C GLY A 226 -15.84 11.10 -16.44
N PHE A 227 -16.39 10.02 -15.87
CA PHE A 227 -15.69 8.73 -15.82
C PHE A 227 -16.64 7.59 -16.14
N ASP A 228 -16.24 6.74 -17.06
CA ASP A 228 -16.92 5.48 -17.37
C ASP A 228 -15.90 4.41 -17.74
N ILE A 229 -16.25 3.14 -17.51
CA ILE A 229 -15.38 2.01 -17.86
C ILE A 229 -15.80 1.36 -19.17
N ALA A 230 -14.83 0.76 -19.85
CA ALA A 230 -15.13 -0.08 -21.01
C ALA A 230 -15.81 -1.37 -20.55
N GLU A 231 -16.93 -1.71 -21.18
CA GLU A 231 -17.54 -3.02 -21.01
C GLU A 231 -16.77 -4.02 -21.90
N PRO A 232 -15.91 -4.89 -21.32
CA PRO A 232 -15.28 -5.94 -22.11
C PRO A 232 -16.40 -6.84 -22.65
N SER A 233 -16.18 -7.47 -23.78
CA SER A 233 -17.04 -8.54 -24.27
C SER A 233 -16.90 -9.76 -23.36
N SER A 234 -17.30 -9.61 -22.08
CA SER A 234 -17.22 -10.67 -21.09
C SER A 234 -18.21 -11.76 -21.47
N SER A 235 -17.71 -12.75 -22.20
CA SER A 235 -18.52 -13.90 -22.58
C SER A 235 -18.75 -14.79 -21.36
N ASP A 236 -19.88 -15.49 -21.36
CA ASP A 236 -20.12 -16.54 -20.37
C ASP A 236 -18.98 -17.61 -20.40
N GLU A 237 -18.25 -17.72 -21.50
CA GLU A 237 -17.06 -18.56 -21.67
C GLU A 237 -15.90 -18.15 -20.76
N GLN A 238 -15.68 -16.87 -20.53
CA GLN A 238 -14.63 -16.39 -19.60
C GLN A 238 -14.94 -16.82 -18.17
N ALA A 239 -16.20 -16.75 -17.74
CA ALA A 239 -16.59 -17.22 -16.41
C ALA A 239 -16.43 -18.74 -16.25
N LEU A 240 -16.46 -19.51 -17.35
CA LEU A 240 -16.31 -20.95 -17.39
C LEU A 240 -14.91 -21.42 -17.79
N ALA A 241 -13.93 -20.51 -17.87
CA ALA A 241 -12.56 -20.88 -18.19
C ALA A 241 -11.97 -21.87 -17.17
N ILE A 242 -10.96 -22.62 -17.58
CA ILE A 242 -10.37 -23.68 -16.75
C ILE A 242 -9.71 -23.05 -15.52
N VAL A 243 -10.12 -23.48 -14.33
CA VAL A 243 -9.50 -23.09 -13.07
C VAL A 243 -8.14 -23.77 -12.94
N PRO A 244 -7.03 -23.03 -12.79
CA PRO A 244 -5.71 -23.62 -12.63
C PRO A 244 -5.63 -24.42 -11.32
N SER A 245 -4.74 -25.43 -11.26
CA SER A 245 -4.58 -26.20 -10.02
C SER A 245 -3.93 -25.35 -8.92
N VAL A 246 -4.41 -25.50 -7.69
CA VAL A 246 -3.85 -24.79 -6.50
C VAL A 246 -2.33 -24.99 -6.41
N LYS A 247 -1.86 -26.24 -6.66
CA LYS A 247 -0.44 -26.59 -6.59
C LYS A 247 0.39 -25.74 -7.57
N HIS A 248 -0.06 -25.63 -8.82
CA HIS A 248 0.66 -24.86 -9.84
C HIS A 248 0.73 -23.37 -9.50
N VAL A 249 -0.40 -22.77 -9.07
CA VAL A 249 -0.44 -21.36 -8.65
C VAL A 249 0.46 -21.12 -7.44
N LEU A 250 0.41 -22.01 -6.43
CA LEU A 250 1.21 -21.89 -5.22
C LEU A 250 2.71 -22.02 -5.50
N GLU A 251 3.14 -22.96 -6.31
CA GLU A 251 4.56 -23.14 -6.67
C GLU A 251 5.11 -21.87 -7.35
N ASN A 252 4.35 -21.27 -8.25
CA ASN A 252 4.74 -20.02 -8.91
C ASN A 252 4.74 -18.83 -7.93
N ALA A 253 3.71 -18.71 -7.12
CA ALA A 253 3.56 -17.64 -6.15
C ALA A 253 4.66 -17.64 -5.08
N LEU A 254 5.06 -18.79 -4.57
CA LEU A 254 6.14 -18.94 -3.58
C LEU A 254 7.49 -18.39 -4.07
N VAL A 255 7.71 -18.37 -5.39
CA VAL A 255 8.96 -17.86 -5.99
C VAL A 255 8.85 -16.36 -6.32
N ARG A 256 7.67 -15.90 -6.76
CA ARG A 256 7.49 -14.58 -7.35
C ARG A 256 6.96 -13.54 -6.39
N ARG A 257 6.08 -13.94 -5.45
CA ARG A 257 5.37 -12.97 -4.62
C ARG A 257 6.33 -12.21 -3.69
N PRO A 258 6.21 -10.87 -3.66
CA PRO A 258 7.12 -10.01 -2.90
C PRO A 258 7.06 -10.29 -1.40
N GLU A 259 5.89 -10.61 -0.83
CA GLU A 259 5.72 -10.92 0.59
C GLU A 259 6.57 -12.11 1.06
N ILE A 260 6.76 -13.12 0.22
CA ILE A 260 7.63 -14.27 0.52
C ILE A 260 9.10 -13.86 0.44
N ARG A 261 9.47 -13.08 -0.56
CA ARG A 261 10.84 -12.58 -0.73
C ARG A 261 11.22 -11.63 0.41
N THR A 262 10.31 -10.76 0.85
CA THR A 262 10.46 -9.88 2.01
C THR A 262 10.71 -10.69 3.29
N ALA A 263 9.91 -11.73 3.53
CA ALA A 263 10.07 -12.60 4.69
C ALA A 263 11.42 -13.36 4.67
N MET A 264 11.88 -13.83 3.51
CA MET A 264 13.19 -14.47 3.37
C MET A 264 14.35 -13.50 3.63
N LEU A 265 14.26 -12.26 3.12
CA LEU A 265 15.22 -11.21 3.44
C LEU A 265 15.21 -10.83 4.93
N GLY A 266 14.07 -10.97 5.62
CA GLY A 266 13.96 -10.80 7.07
C GLY A 266 14.82 -11.78 7.85
N ILE A 267 14.96 -13.02 7.38
CA ILE A 267 15.87 -14.02 7.96
C ILE A 267 17.33 -13.57 7.80
N ASP A 268 17.72 -13.12 6.61
CA ASP A 268 19.08 -12.66 6.35
C ASP A 268 19.42 -11.40 7.16
N TYR A 269 18.46 -10.47 7.26
CA TYR A 269 18.56 -9.26 8.08
C TYR A 269 18.81 -9.60 9.56
N SER A 270 18.03 -10.52 10.11
CA SER A 270 18.15 -10.97 11.52
C SER A 270 19.43 -11.77 11.76
N SER A 271 19.89 -12.54 10.77
CA SER A 271 21.17 -13.24 10.82
C SER A 271 22.35 -12.27 10.96
N LEU A 272 22.36 -11.18 10.18
CA LEU A 272 23.35 -10.11 10.32
C LEU A 272 23.26 -9.41 11.69
N GLY A 273 22.07 -9.31 12.26
CA GLY A 273 21.84 -8.79 13.61
C GLY A 273 22.62 -9.58 14.69
N ILE A 274 22.73 -10.90 14.53
CA ILE A 274 23.56 -11.74 15.41
C ILE A 274 25.05 -11.37 15.28
N ASP A 275 25.55 -11.16 14.07
CA ASP A 275 26.94 -10.79 13.82
C ASP A 275 27.27 -9.40 14.37
N ILE A 276 26.31 -8.46 14.27
CA ILE A 276 26.43 -7.13 14.88
C ILE A 276 26.47 -7.24 16.41
N ALA A 277 25.59 -8.03 17.00
CA ALA A 277 25.57 -8.25 18.44
C ALA A 277 26.86 -8.93 18.94
N LYS A 278 27.40 -9.90 18.20
CA LYS A 278 28.70 -10.54 18.50
C LYS A 278 29.87 -9.56 18.43
N ALA A 279 29.78 -8.51 17.59
CA ALA A 279 30.82 -7.49 17.49
C ALA A 279 31.02 -6.72 18.81
N GLY A 280 29.98 -6.57 19.63
CA GLY A 280 30.07 -5.95 20.95
C GLY A 280 31.01 -6.66 21.96
N ARG A 281 31.45 -7.90 21.64
CA ARG A 281 32.48 -8.63 22.42
C ARG A 281 33.89 -8.45 21.89
N LYS A 282 34.04 -7.79 20.76
CA LYS A 282 35.33 -7.61 20.09
C LYS A 282 35.93 -6.24 20.42
N PRO A 283 37.24 -6.08 20.33
CA PRO A 283 37.87 -4.78 20.49
C PRO A 283 37.33 -3.75 19.48
N THR A 284 37.40 -2.48 19.86
CA THR A 284 37.14 -1.34 18.98
C THR A 284 38.43 -0.50 18.85
N VAL A 285 38.80 -0.15 17.64
CA VAL A 285 39.89 0.73 17.29
C VAL A 285 39.36 2.01 16.70
N SER A 286 39.64 3.14 17.33
CA SER A 286 39.28 4.47 16.86
C SER A 286 40.46 5.38 16.75
N ILE A 287 40.47 6.25 15.75
CA ILE A 287 41.44 7.35 15.61
C ILE A 287 40.69 8.64 15.86
N MET A 288 41.24 9.48 16.68
CA MET A 288 40.73 10.82 16.96
C MET A 288 41.82 11.84 16.67
N GLY A 289 41.47 12.96 16.10
CA GLY A 289 42.37 14.07 15.86
C GLY A 289 41.63 15.39 16.07
N GLY A 290 42.33 16.39 16.54
CA GLY A 290 41.74 17.70 16.72
C GLY A 290 42.77 18.81 16.66
N ILE A 291 42.33 19.96 16.20
CA ILE A 291 43.07 21.21 16.32
C ILE A 291 42.09 22.24 16.94
N GLY A 292 42.60 22.92 17.95
CA GLY A 292 41.74 23.88 18.67
C GLY A 292 42.54 25.01 19.31
N THR A 293 41.81 25.97 19.81
CA THR A 293 42.36 27.07 20.63
C THR A 293 41.33 27.45 21.68
N SER A 294 41.80 28.03 22.77
CA SER A 294 40.95 28.49 23.86
C SER A 294 41.30 29.89 24.28
N THR A 295 40.30 30.57 24.78
CA THR A 295 40.44 31.93 25.38
C THR A 295 39.80 31.93 26.75
N ILE A 296 40.41 32.63 27.69
CA ILE A 296 39.87 32.83 29.03
C ILE A 296 40.06 34.29 29.47
N THR A 297 39.05 34.85 30.10
CA THR A 297 39.08 36.20 30.71
C THR A 297 38.75 36.06 32.20
N GLY A 298 39.18 37.03 33.00
CA GLY A 298 38.89 37.02 34.45
C GLY A 298 39.91 36.32 35.32
N THR A 299 40.99 35.77 34.75
CA THR A 299 42.11 35.21 35.52
C THR A 299 43.16 36.27 35.75
N HIS A 300 43.51 36.52 37.02
CA HIS A 300 44.67 37.29 37.36
C HIS A 300 45.93 36.47 37.14
N THR A 301 46.69 36.74 36.08
CA THR A 301 47.99 36.13 35.89
C THR A 301 48.96 36.80 36.88
N GLN A 302 49.78 36.01 37.61
CA GLN A 302 50.80 36.51 38.53
C GLN A 302 51.82 37.49 37.93
N THR A 303 51.80 37.62 36.58
CA THR A 303 52.75 38.48 35.83
C THR A 303 52.16 39.82 35.37
N GLY A 304 50.90 40.10 35.68
CA GLY A 304 50.29 41.43 35.38
C GLY A 304 50.07 41.76 33.89
N VAL A 305 50.33 40.83 32.94
CA VAL A 305 50.13 41.04 31.51
C VAL A 305 48.81 40.42 31.12
N SER A 306 47.79 41.22 30.87
CA SER A 306 46.53 40.78 30.29
C SER A 306 46.75 40.50 28.80
N SER A 307 46.78 39.25 28.39
CA SER A 307 46.81 38.91 26.95
C SER A 307 45.42 39.20 26.30
N THR A 308 45.45 39.84 25.15
CA THR A 308 44.23 40.11 24.42
C THR A 308 43.58 38.80 23.93
N TRP A 309 42.28 38.83 23.63
CA TRP A 309 41.61 37.68 23.05
C TRP A 309 42.34 37.14 21.79
N ALA A 310 42.83 38.05 20.92
CA ALA A 310 43.53 37.72 19.70
C ALA A 310 44.89 37.03 19.95
N ASP A 311 45.61 37.47 21.03
CA ASP A 311 46.89 36.84 21.42
C ASP A 311 46.63 35.45 21.97
N GLN A 312 45.59 35.25 22.77
CA GLN A 312 45.23 33.93 23.31
C GLN A 312 44.82 32.97 22.19
N MET A 313 44.01 33.45 21.21
CA MET A 313 43.61 32.67 20.04
C MET A 313 44.83 32.14 19.25
N LYS A 314 45.91 32.89 19.18
CA LYS A 314 47.14 32.48 18.46
C LYS A 314 48.05 31.65 19.34
N SER A 315 48.21 32.00 20.60
CA SER A 315 49.16 31.31 21.49
C SER A 315 48.68 29.99 22.05
N ASN A 316 47.34 29.82 22.16
CA ASN A 316 46.74 28.60 22.71
C ASN A 316 46.38 27.57 21.64
N ILE A 317 46.83 27.75 20.39
CA ILE A 317 46.64 26.72 19.37
C ILE A 317 47.28 25.41 19.84
N ASN A 318 46.47 24.36 19.83
CA ASN A 318 46.92 23.02 20.15
C ASN A 318 46.38 22.04 19.11
N GLY A 319 47.13 20.98 18.89
CA GLY A 319 46.75 19.88 17.99
C GLY A 319 46.97 18.55 18.68
N THR A 320 46.02 17.66 18.58
CA THR A 320 46.07 16.31 19.13
C THR A 320 45.74 15.27 18.07
N ILE A 321 46.42 14.15 18.12
CA ILE A 321 46.08 12.94 17.39
C ILE A 321 46.26 11.76 18.37
N GLY A 322 45.29 10.86 18.36
CA GLY A 322 45.30 9.71 19.23
C GLY A 322 44.67 8.49 18.59
N VAL A 323 45.15 7.33 18.99
CA VAL A 323 44.54 6.03 18.68
C VAL A 323 44.05 5.42 19.95
N THR A 324 42.79 5.05 19.99
CA THR A 324 42.17 4.39 21.15
C THR A 324 41.83 2.95 20.80
N LEU A 325 42.32 2.01 21.60
CA LEU A 325 41.91 0.61 21.60
C LEU A 325 41.06 0.35 22.85
N SER A 326 39.79 0.01 22.62
CA SER A 326 38.86 -0.36 23.70
C SER A 326 38.57 -1.86 23.61
N VAL A 327 38.84 -2.60 24.68
CA VAL A 327 38.58 -4.04 24.79
C VAL A 327 37.60 -4.28 25.93
N PRO A 328 36.37 -4.73 25.65
CA PRO A 328 35.41 -5.05 26.72
C PRO A 328 35.86 -6.32 27.47
N ILE A 329 36.18 -6.18 28.75
CA ILE A 329 36.58 -7.32 29.61
C ILE A 329 35.39 -7.87 30.39
N PHE A 330 34.59 -6.99 30.96
CA PHE A 330 33.36 -7.31 31.67
C PHE A 330 32.31 -6.24 31.44
N ASP A 331 31.15 -6.65 30.91
CA ASP A 331 30.07 -5.79 30.44
C ASP A 331 28.73 -6.06 31.13
N ASN A 332 28.74 -6.60 32.35
CA ASN A 332 27.51 -6.98 33.07
C ASN A 332 26.56 -7.85 32.26
N ARG A 333 27.09 -8.75 31.41
CA ARG A 333 26.34 -9.65 30.51
C ARG A 333 25.65 -8.93 29.31
N ALA A 334 25.88 -7.65 29.10
CA ALA A 334 25.17 -6.88 28.05
C ALA A 334 25.34 -7.52 26.66
N ALA A 335 26.57 -7.77 26.22
CA ALA A 335 26.84 -8.40 24.93
C ALA A 335 26.28 -9.85 24.80
N LYS A 336 26.33 -10.63 25.92
CA LYS A 336 25.73 -11.97 25.90
C LYS A 336 24.21 -11.91 25.70
N THR A 337 23.54 -11.00 26.38
CA THR A 337 22.12 -10.80 26.30
C THR A 337 21.73 -10.28 24.90
N ALA A 338 22.53 -9.36 24.31
CA ALA A 338 22.32 -8.87 22.97
C ALA A 338 22.38 -10.00 21.92
N VAL A 339 23.36 -10.89 22.02
CA VAL A 339 23.46 -12.06 21.13
C VAL A 339 22.27 -12.99 21.30
N SER A 340 21.89 -13.33 22.55
CA SER A 340 20.72 -14.19 22.79
C SER A 340 19.41 -13.57 22.24
N LYS A 341 19.22 -12.26 22.39
CA LYS A 341 18.06 -11.55 21.80
C LYS A 341 18.08 -11.58 20.28
N ALA A 342 19.24 -11.40 19.66
CA ALA A 342 19.38 -11.47 18.20
C ALA A 342 19.12 -12.90 17.67
N GLU A 343 19.54 -13.94 18.41
CA GLU A 343 19.23 -15.34 18.09
C GLU A 343 17.72 -15.62 18.18
N ILE A 344 17.03 -15.08 19.19
CA ILE A 344 15.57 -15.16 19.30
C ILE A 344 14.89 -14.42 18.14
N SER A 345 15.38 -13.22 17.78
CA SER A 345 14.86 -12.46 16.63
C SER A 345 15.00 -13.25 15.32
N LEU A 346 16.12 -13.97 15.12
CA LEU A 346 16.26 -14.86 13.96
C LEU A 346 15.21 -15.99 13.96
N GLN A 347 14.91 -16.56 15.13
CA GLN A 347 13.86 -17.59 15.23
C GLN A 347 12.48 -17.02 14.93
N GLN A 348 12.20 -15.78 15.39
CA GLN A 348 10.96 -15.07 15.06
C GLN A 348 10.84 -14.84 13.55
N SER A 349 11.90 -14.33 12.90
CA SER A 349 11.87 -14.11 11.44
C SER A 349 11.68 -15.41 10.65
N LYS A 350 12.18 -16.56 11.14
CA LYS A 350 11.90 -17.86 10.52
C LYS A 350 10.44 -18.26 10.66
N ALA A 351 9.85 -18.06 11.83
CA ALA A 351 8.44 -18.34 12.06
C ALA A 351 7.54 -17.41 11.21
N GLU A 352 7.89 -16.12 11.09
CA GLU A 352 7.21 -15.17 10.23
C GLU A 352 7.26 -15.57 8.74
N ALA A 353 8.40 -16.10 8.28
CA ALA A 353 8.53 -16.59 6.91
C ALA A 353 7.69 -17.85 6.64
N ASP A 354 7.56 -18.73 7.62
CA ASP A 354 6.69 -19.90 7.51
C ASP A 354 5.21 -19.50 7.58
N ASP A 355 4.87 -18.51 8.41
CA ASP A 355 3.50 -17.94 8.47
C ASP A 355 3.12 -17.26 7.16
N ALA A 356 4.03 -16.47 6.57
CA ALA A 356 3.81 -15.84 5.26
C ALA A 356 3.49 -16.87 4.16
N LYS A 357 4.20 -18.01 4.14
CA LYS A 357 3.92 -19.12 3.19
C LYS A 357 2.55 -19.74 3.43
N ASN A 358 2.17 -19.96 4.69
CA ASN A 358 0.89 -20.52 5.06
C ASN A 358 -0.27 -19.57 4.69
N ASN A 359 -0.11 -18.27 4.95
CA ASN A 359 -1.08 -17.25 4.59
C ASN A 359 -1.26 -17.12 3.08
N LEU A 360 -0.16 -17.18 2.32
CA LEU A 360 -0.21 -17.21 0.86
C LEU A 360 -0.97 -18.45 0.36
N ALA A 361 -0.66 -19.64 0.92
CA ALA A 361 -1.35 -20.87 0.56
C ALA A 361 -2.85 -20.82 0.87
N LEU A 362 -3.23 -20.26 2.03
CA LEU A 362 -4.63 -20.06 2.44
C LEU A 362 -5.35 -19.11 1.48
N THR A 363 -4.72 -17.99 1.10
CA THR A 363 -5.26 -17.01 0.16
C THR A 363 -5.52 -17.64 -1.21
N ILE A 364 -4.54 -18.34 -1.78
CA ILE A 364 -4.67 -19.03 -3.08
C ILE A 364 -5.76 -20.10 -3.02
N GLN A 365 -5.81 -20.88 -1.93
CA GLN A 365 -6.86 -21.89 -1.73
C GLN A 365 -8.23 -21.23 -1.64
N GLY A 366 -8.35 -20.10 -0.96
CA GLY A 366 -9.57 -19.29 -0.91
C GLY A 366 -10.03 -18.84 -2.29
N PHE A 367 -9.13 -18.31 -3.10
CA PHE A 367 -9.43 -17.91 -4.48
C PHE A 367 -9.89 -19.11 -5.33
N TRP A 368 -9.21 -20.24 -5.20
CA TRP A 368 -9.59 -21.46 -5.94
C TRP A 368 -10.97 -21.97 -5.55
N VAL A 369 -11.29 -22.03 -4.26
CA VAL A 369 -12.61 -22.44 -3.77
C VAL A 369 -13.68 -21.47 -4.28
N ASN A 370 -13.44 -20.15 -4.21
CA ASN A 370 -14.38 -19.16 -4.71
C ASN A 370 -14.57 -19.27 -6.23
N ALA A 371 -13.50 -19.42 -7.01
CA ALA A 371 -13.57 -19.62 -8.45
C ALA A 371 -14.42 -20.85 -8.81
N THR A 372 -14.10 -22.01 -8.24
CA THR A 372 -14.80 -23.27 -8.55
C THR A 372 -16.26 -23.23 -8.11
N THR A 373 -16.54 -22.70 -6.91
CA THR A 373 -17.91 -22.60 -6.39
C THR A 373 -18.73 -21.61 -7.23
N SER A 374 -18.15 -20.47 -7.61
CA SER A 374 -18.85 -19.46 -8.42
C SER A 374 -19.13 -19.98 -9.82
N GLN A 375 -18.24 -20.75 -10.44
CA GLN A 375 -18.51 -21.40 -11.71
C GLN A 375 -19.67 -22.41 -11.62
N GLN A 376 -19.74 -23.19 -10.56
CA GLN A 376 -20.85 -24.12 -10.35
C GLN A 376 -22.18 -23.38 -10.10
N ARG A 377 -22.14 -22.31 -9.29
CA ARG A 377 -23.31 -21.42 -9.09
C ARG A 377 -23.75 -20.81 -10.41
N PHE A 378 -22.81 -20.33 -11.23
CA PHE A 378 -23.13 -19.73 -12.53
C PHE A 378 -23.84 -20.73 -13.46
N ARG A 379 -23.33 -21.97 -13.58
CA ARG A 379 -24.00 -23.04 -14.38
C ARG A 379 -25.43 -23.28 -13.90
N SER A 380 -25.63 -23.38 -12.60
CA SER A 380 -26.96 -23.59 -11.99
C SER A 380 -27.87 -22.36 -12.21
N ALA A 381 -27.32 -21.15 -12.07
CA ALA A 381 -28.07 -19.92 -12.26
C ALA A 381 -28.52 -19.71 -13.71
N VAL A 382 -27.71 -20.11 -14.71
CA VAL A 382 -28.10 -20.08 -16.13
C VAL A 382 -29.35 -20.95 -16.36
N ALA A 383 -29.36 -22.18 -15.82
CA ALA A 383 -30.54 -23.05 -15.91
C ALA A 383 -31.75 -22.49 -15.16
N SER A 384 -31.51 -21.88 -13.96
CA SER A 384 -32.55 -21.24 -13.18
C SER A 384 -33.19 -20.06 -13.90
N VAL A 385 -32.38 -19.20 -14.57
CA VAL A 385 -32.90 -18.08 -15.37
C VAL A 385 -33.82 -18.60 -16.49
N ALA A 386 -33.39 -19.62 -17.24
CA ALA A 386 -34.19 -20.20 -18.32
C ALA A 386 -35.56 -20.68 -17.81
N SER A 387 -35.55 -21.48 -16.72
CA SER A 387 -36.80 -21.99 -16.15
C SER A 387 -37.68 -20.91 -15.54
N ALA A 388 -37.09 -19.89 -14.89
CA ALA A 388 -37.82 -18.77 -14.32
C ALA A 388 -38.43 -17.86 -15.42
N GLN A 389 -37.73 -17.69 -16.54
CA GLN A 389 -38.24 -16.95 -17.70
C GLN A 389 -39.44 -17.64 -18.32
N ASP A 390 -39.31 -18.95 -18.59
CA ASP A 390 -40.43 -19.76 -19.13
C ASP A 390 -41.65 -19.71 -18.21
N SER A 391 -41.45 -19.82 -16.91
CA SER A 391 -42.52 -19.73 -15.91
C SER A 391 -43.19 -18.35 -15.91
N TYR A 392 -42.37 -17.30 -15.94
CA TYR A 392 -42.86 -15.91 -15.93
C TYR A 392 -43.71 -15.63 -17.23
N ASP A 393 -43.21 -16.05 -18.37
CA ASP A 393 -43.89 -15.86 -19.68
C ASP A 393 -45.23 -16.59 -19.72
N LEU A 394 -45.27 -17.87 -19.26
CA LEU A 394 -46.50 -18.63 -19.19
C LEU A 394 -47.52 -18.02 -18.21
N LEU A 395 -47.10 -17.65 -17.01
CA LEU A 395 -47.96 -16.99 -16.02
C LEU A 395 -48.45 -15.62 -16.48
N GLY A 396 -47.59 -14.89 -17.22
CA GLY A 396 -47.95 -13.63 -17.84
C GLY A 396 -49.10 -13.76 -18.86
N GLU A 397 -49.07 -14.80 -19.70
CA GLU A 397 -50.15 -15.10 -20.65
C GLU A 397 -51.41 -15.57 -19.92
N GLN A 398 -51.31 -16.42 -18.88
CA GLN A 398 -52.45 -16.85 -18.06
C GLN A 398 -53.09 -15.68 -17.33
N PHE A 399 -52.29 -14.77 -16.78
CA PHE A 399 -52.83 -13.53 -16.19
C PHE A 399 -53.55 -12.66 -17.20
N ARG A 400 -53.01 -12.52 -18.41
CA ARG A 400 -53.64 -11.77 -19.53
C ARG A 400 -55.02 -12.36 -19.86
N LEU A 401 -55.18 -13.67 -19.75
CA LEU A 401 -56.43 -14.39 -20.02
C LEU A 401 -57.37 -14.41 -18.80
N GLY A 402 -56.98 -13.85 -17.65
CA GLY A 402 -57.75 -13.84 -16.39
C GLY A 402 -57.75 -15.20 -15.68
N LEU A 403 -56.89 -16.12 -16.08
CA LEU A 403 -56.78 -17.48 -15.50
C LEU A 403 -55.94 -17.56 -14.23
N LYS A 404 -55.13 -16.57 -14.01
CA LYS A 404 -54.20 -16.47 -12.86
C LYS A 404 -54.31 -15.09 -12.19
N ASN A 405 -53.98 -15.05 -10.91
CA ASN A 405 -53.99 -13.82 -10.11
C ASN A 405 -52.67 -13.05 -10.16
N ILE A 406 -52.71 -11.81 -9.70
CA ILE A 406 -51.54 -10.91 -9.72
C ILE A 406 -50.39 -11.39 -8.79
N ALA A 407 -50.74 -12.04 -7.68
CA ALA A 407 -49.73 -12.51 -6.73
C ALA A 407 -48.84 -13.58 -7.34
N GLU A 408 -49.40 -14.50 -8.14
CA GLU A 408 -48.65 -15.52 -8.87
C GLU A 408 -47.71 -14.89 -9.92
N LEU A 409 -48.20 -13.90 -10.67
CA LEU A 409 -47.39 -13.17 -11.67
C LEU A 409 -46.23 -12.41 -10.97
N THR A 410 -46.52 -11.72 -9.88
CA THR A 410 -45.51 -10.96 -9.11
C THR A 410 -44.45 -11.89 -8.52
N ASN A 411 -44.86 -13.05 -7.97
CA ASN A 411 -43.92 -14.06 -7.46
C ASN A 411 -43.01 -14.62 -8.57
N ALA A 412 -43.56 -14.91 -9.74
CA ALA A 412 -42.77 -15.40 -10.86
C ALA A 412 -41.77 -14.34 -11.36
N LYS A 413 -42.18 -13.05 -11.43
CA LYS A 413 -41.30 -11.94 -11.76
C LYS A 413 -40.17 -11.81 -10.75
N THR A 414 -40.46 -11.88 -9.45
CA THR A 414 -39.44 -11.82 -8.39
C THR A 414 -38.47 -12.99 -8.48
N THR A 415 -38.97 -14.19 -8.78
CA THR A 415 -38.13 -15.37 -9.00
C THR A 415 -37.20 -15.18 -10.17
N LEU A 416 -37.69 -14.64 -11.31
CA LEU A 416 -36.89 -14.32 -12.47
C LEU A 416 -35.80 -13.27 -12.14
N LEU A 417 -36.17 -12.16 -11.48
CA LEU A 417 -35.21 -11.13 -11.08
C LEU A 417 -34.09 -11.72 -10.20
N ASN A 418 -34.46 -12.52 -9.19
CA ASN A 418 -33.47 -13.15 -8.29
C ASN A 418 -32.57 -14.13 -9.04
N ALA A 419 -33.10 -14.89 -10.00
CA ALA A 419 -32.33 -15.79 -10.83
C ALA A 419 -31.33 -15.02 -11.73
N GLN A 420 -31.77 -13.92 -12.35
CA GLN A 420 -30.91 -13.05 -13.16
C GLN A 420 -29.80 -12.42 -12.32
N GLN A 421 -30.12 -11.89 -11.13
CA GLN A 421 -29.10 -11.32 -10.22
C GLN A 421 -28.09 -12.39 -9.77
N SER A 422 -28.55 -13.59 -9.42
CA SER A 422 -27.66 -14.70 -9.05
C SER A 422 -26.74 -15.15 -10.18
N ARG A 423 -27.24 -15.11 -11.41
CA ARG A 423 -26.43 -15.38 -12.62
C ARG A 423 -25.32 -14.33 -12.77
N LEU A 424 -25.66 -13.04 -12.68
CA LEU A 424 -24.69 -11.96 -12.82
C LEU A 424 -23.64 -12.01 -11.70
N GLU A 425 -24.07 -12.14 -10.45
CA GLU A 425 -23.16 -12.22 -9.30
C GLU A 425 -22.19 -13.39 -9.46
N SER A 426 -22.68 -14.59 -9.77
CA SER A 426 -21.83 -15.77 -9.92
C SER A 426 -20.91 -15.69 -11.12
N LYS A 427 -21.34 -15.07 -12.24
CA LYS A 427 -20.51 -14.80 -13.42
C LYS A 427 -19.32 -13.92 -13.07
N TYR A 428 -19.58 -12.74 -12.52
CA TYR A 428 -18.54 -11.76 -12.25
C TYR A 428 -17.62 -12.18 -11.09
N THR A 429 -18.16 -12.90 -10.11
CA THR A 429 -17.35 -13.51 -9.03
C THR A 429 -16.40 -14.58 -9.59
N ALA A 430 -16.85 -15.42 -10.52
CA ALA A 430 -15.99 -16.41 -11.17
C ALA A 430 -14.87 -15.73 -11.96
N ILE A 431 -15.17 -14.71 -12.74
CA ILE A 431 -14.19 -13.94 -13.53
C ILE A 431 -13.15 -13.30 -12.58
N LEU A 432 -13.59 -12.65 -11.50
CA LEU A 432 -12.70 -12.03 -10.52
C LEU A 432 -11.67 -13.02 -9.95
N TYR A 433 -12.14 -14.15 -9.45
CA TYR A 433 -11.23 -15.11 -8.81
C TYR A 433 -10.35 -15.87 -9.80
N LEU A 434 -10.78 -16.05 -11.06
CA LEU A 434 -9.94 -16.56 -12.13
C LEU A 434 -8.80 -15.59 -12.45
N GLN A 435 -9.09 -14.29 -12.56
CA GLN A 435 -8.08 -13.25 -12.79
C GLN A 435 -7.09 -13.14 -11.62
N LEU A 436 -7.58 -13.24 -10.37
CA LEU A 436 -6.70 -13.26 -9.20
C LEU A 436 -5.79 -14.49 -9.20
N LEU A 437 -6.29 -15.69 -9.52
CA LEU A 437 -5.47 -16.91 -9.62
C LEU A 437 -4.41 -16.78 -10.72
N ASP A 438 -4.76 -16.20 -11.86
CA ASP A 438 -3.79 -15.95 -12.93
C ASP A 438 -2.73 -14.95 -12.50
N PHE A 439 -3.12 -13.83 -11.88
CA PHE A 439 -2.20 -12.84 -11.33
C PHE A 439 -1.24 -13.42 -10.30
N TYR A 440 -1.72 -14.27 -9.38
CA TYR A 440 -0.87 -14.94 -8.39
C TYR A 440 0.04 -16.00 -9.02
N SER A 441 -0.30 -16.53 -10.19
CA SER A 441 0.59 -17.40 -10.96
C SER A 441 1.66 -16.66 -11.75
N GLY A 442 1.54 -15.33 -11.85
CA GLY A 442 2.44 -14.42 -12.58
C GLY A 442 1.94 -13.99 -13.94
N GLY A 443 0.64 -14.13 -14.20
CA GLY A 443 -0.04 -13.55 -15.35
C GLY A 443 -0.27 -12.04 -15.18
N GLU A 444 -0.59 -11.36 -16.27
CA GLU A 444 -1.00 -9.95 -16.26
C GLU A 444 -2.51 -9.82 -16.05
N MET A 445 -2.95 -8.82 -15.29
CA MET A 445 -4.38 -8.51 -15.14
C MET A 445 -4.93 -7.90 -16.44
N ASN A 446 -5.48 -8.73 -17.31
CA ASN A 446 -6.11 -8.32 -18.55
C ASN A 446 -7.53 -8.88 -18.64
N MET A 447 -8.54 -8.00 -18.63
CA MET A 447 -9.91 -8.36 -19.05
C MET A 447 -10.01 -7.99 -20.52
N ILE A 448 -9.90 -8.98 -21.38
CA ILE A 448 -10.04 -8.81 -22.84
C ILE A 448 -11.52 -8.72 -23.22
#